data_ffb72579921f6bac7acbd31c2860bd48
#
_entry.id   ffb72579921f6bac7acbd31c2860bd48
#
_cell.length_a   1.000
_cell.length_b   1.000
_cell.length_c   1.000
_cell.angle_alpha   90.00
_cell.angle_beta   90.00
_cell.angle_gamma   90.00
#
_symmetry.space_group_name_H-M   'P 1'
#
loop_
_entity.id
_entity.type
_entity.pdbx_description
1 polymer ?
#
loop_
_entity_poly.entity_id
_entity_poly.type
_entity_poly.pdbx_seq_one_letter_code
_entity_poly.pdbx_strand_id
1 'polypeptide(L)'
;MKPLVNLQLLDSSLRYLAVHPRKHTIVEQGEIVFDTAILKDRQIANRPIVESRLDALVREKKWRRAKTYILLIDDFVAIKEEIIPAQLKADEVQDYLALQMNDTIRIPFEKPIFEYEILDQGGNETRLVLVAYPGEYIEEYRKILRTAKLKPEVADLSAFSLYQLAEMQGLISKEEGDHNLIMQLNPYGMNMSMFHQDQPTFSRDSYSEIMAEMWTQSKDGTWIWKHTDLEQEVMLSDQFNEFDRFLNFYNNSFIKGSGQISQFILCGSYPDLNNARDMLTQRFDMEPQMLKLPSGLEQAFAPLYGLALKKKVSVRKNKMAMKKREKEHKKEKKQNDKIQKKQKKVKKQKTAVQEDMTND
;
A
#
# COMPACT_ATOMS: atom_id res chain seq x y z
N MET A 1 -11.43 23.41 -16.42
CA MET A 1 -10.74 23.01 -15.17
C MET A 1 -9.65 22.02 -15.58
N LYS A 2 -8.43 22.10 -14.99
CA LYS A 2 -7.36 21.14 -15.31
C LYS A 2 -7.66 19.80 -14.70
N PRO A 3 -7.29 18.67 -15.36
CA PRO A 3 -7.45 17.34 -14.79
C PRO A 3 -6.55 17.13 -13.58
N LEU A 4 -6.86 16.11 -12.78
CA LEU A 4 -5.93 15.48 -11.85
C LEU A 4 -5.11 14.47 -12.65
N VAL A 5 -3.79 14.64 -12.66
CA VAL A 5 -2.86 13.80 -13.41
C VAL A 5 -2.24 12.79 -12.44
N ASN A 6 -2.37 11.51 -12.72
CA ASN A 6 -1.79 10.43 -11.94
C ASN A 6 -0.68 9.79 -12.78
N LEU A 7 0.50 9.59 -12.19
CA LEU A 7 1.70 9.12 -12.88
C LEU A 7 2.32 7.92 -12.17
N GLN A 8 2.91 7.04 -12.97
CA GLN A 8 3.72 5.91 -12.51
C GLN A 8 4.94 5.78 -13.41
N LEU A 9 6.14 5.75 -12.83
CA LEU A 9 7.36 5.37 -13.53
C LEU A 9 7.52 3.85 -13.43
N LEU A 10 7.80 3.22 -14.56
CA LEU A 10 8.10 1.80 -14.69
C LEU A 10 9.52 1.66 -15.27
N ASP A 11 10.03 0.45 -15.41
CA ASP A 11 11.43 0.22 -15.82
C ASP A 11 11.81 0.93 -17.11
N SER A 12 10.95 0.87 -18.12
CA SER A 12 11.18 1.47 -19.44
C SER A 12 10.03 2.35 -19.93
N SER A 13 9.11 2.73 -19.04
CA SER A 13 7.97 3.54 -19.44
C SER A 13 7.47 4.48 -18.35
N LEU A 14 6.67 5.47 -18.77
CA LEU A 14 5.90 6.36 -17.91
C LEU A 14 4.43 6.20 -18.24
N ARG A 15 3.67 5.65 -17.31
CA ARG A 15 2.20 5.49 -17.43
C ARG A 15 1.50 6.67 -16.80
N TYR A 16 0.41 7.13 -17.44
CA TYR A 16 -0.35 8.25 -16.95
C TYR A 16 -1.86 8.02 -17.04
N LEU A 17 -2.59 8.54 -16.07
CA LEU A 17 -4.04 8.57 -16.03
C LEU A 17 -4.50 9.97 -15.58
N ALA A 18 -5.15 10.72 -16.47
CA ALA A 18 -5.74 12.00 -16.16
C ALA A 18 -7.24 11.85 -15.95
N VAL A 19 -7.75 12.33 -14.81
CA VAL A 19 -9.17 12.24 -14.47
C VAL A 19 -9.76 13.62 -14.16
N HIS A 20 -11.08 13.74 -14.31
CA HIS A 20 -11.79 14.92 -13.87
C HIS A 20 -11.74 15.03 -12.34
N PRO A 21 -11.24 16.14 -11.73
CA PRO A 21 -10.86 16.19 -10.32
C PRO A 21 -12.01 16.11 -9.31
N ARG A 22 -13.27 16.11 -9.76
CA ARG A 22 -14.46 15.95 -8.90
C ARG A 22 -15.31 14.73 -9.28
N LYS A 23 -15.36 14.40 -10.56
CA LYS A 23 -16.20 13.29 -11.06
C LYS A 23 -15.42 11.99 -11.19
N HIS A 24 -14.08 12.06 -11.14
CA HIS A 24 -13.15 10.94 -11.36
C HIS A 24 -13.35 10.19 -12.69
N THR A 25 -14.09 10.81 -13.64
CA THR A 25 -14.20 10.28 -15.00
C THR A 25 -12.86 10.43 -15.71
N ILE A 26 -12.48 9.41 -16.48
CA ILE A 26 -11.24 9.40 -17.25
C ILE A 26 -11.31 10.48 -18.33
N VAL A 27 -10.28 11.29 -18.41
CA VAL A 27 -10.08 12.35 -19.42
C VAL A 27 -9.08 11.90 -20.46
N GLU A 28 -8.02 11.24 -20.00
CA GLU A 28 -6.90 10.81 -20.85
C GLU A 28 -6.15 9.68 -20.13
N GLN A 29 -5.65 8.71 -20.87
CA GLN A 29 -4.77 7.65 -20.39
C GLN A 29 -3.74 7.31 -21.44
N GLY A 30 -2.60 6.77 -21.01
CA GLY A 30 -1.59 6.28 -21.93
C GLY A 30 -0.28 5.95 -21.24
N GLU A 31 0.64 5.52 -22.07
CA GLU A 31 1.97 5.12 -21.66
C GLU A 31 3.01 5.67 -22.64
N ILE A 32 4.08 6.26 -22.13
CA ILE A 32 5.24 6.67 -22.92
C ILE A 32 6.31 5.62 -22.73
N VAL A 33 6.61 4.87 -23.77
CA VAL A 33 7.70 3.90 -23.78
C VAL A 33 9.00 4.59 -24.14
N PHE A 34 10.07 4.27 -23.43
CA PHE A 34 11.42 4.78 -23.67
C PHE A 34 12.24 3.70 -24.41
N ASP A 35 13.15 4.13 -25.24
CA ASP A 35 14.03 3.22 -25.99
C ASP A 35 15.06 2.50 -25.09
N THR A 36 15.25 2.99 -23.87
CA THR A 36 16.15 2.43 -22.85
C THR A 36 15.48 2.45 -21.48
N ALA A 37 15.91 1.56 -20.59
CA ALA A 37 15.45 1.57 -19.22
C ALA A 37 15.69 2.93 -18.54
N ILE A 38 14.68 3.48 -17.91
CA ILE A 38 14.73 4.72 -17.14
C ILE A 38 14.97 4.47 -15.65
N LEU A 39 14.73 3.23 -15.21
CA LEU A 39 15.09 2.76 -13.89
C LEU A 39 16.26 1.78 -14.00
N LYS A 40 17.19 1.86 -13.05
CA LYS A 40 18.24 0.87 -12.82
C LYS A 40 18.31 0.63 -11.32
N ASP A 41 18.36 -0.63 -10.92
CA ASP A 41 18.28 -1.01 -9.51
C ASP A 41 17.08 -0.33 -8.81
N ARG A 42 15.96 -0.24 -9.53
CA ARG A 42 14.70 0.42 -9.12
C ARG A 42 14.83 1.93 -8.80
N GLN A 43 15.94 2.56 -9.20
CA GLN A 43 16.20 4.00 -9.07
C GLN A 43 16.18 4.68 -10.44
N ILE A 44 15.89 5.98 -10.49
CA ILE A 44 15.85 6.74 -11.73
C ILE A 44 17.27 6.89 -12.28
N ALA A 45 17.60 6.14 -13.33
CA ALA A 45 18.92 6.14 -13.93
C ALA A 45 19.17 7.32 -14.88
N ASN A 46 18.11 7.80 -15.55
CA ASN A 46 18.25 8.86 -16.55
C ASN A 46 17.19 9.95 -16.37
N ARG A 47 17.35 10.72 -15.31
CA ARG A 47 16.47 11.83 -14.98
C ARG A 47 16.24 12.84 -16.13
N PRO A 48 17.27 13.31 -16.89
CA PRO A 48 17.05 14.25 -17.99
C PRO A 48 16.09 13.76 -19.07
N ILE A 49 16.14 12.47 -19.42
CA ILE A 49 15.22 11.85 -20.39
C ILE A 49 13.79 11.86 -19.85
N VAL A 50 13.59 11.44 -18.58
CA VAL A 50 12.28 11.44 -17.91
C VAL A 50 11.70 12.85 -17.87
N GLU A 51 12.49 13.84 -17.44
CA GLU A 51 12.08 15.26 -17.39
C GLU A 51 11.69 15.78 -18.76
N SER A 52 12.49 15.52 -19.80
CA SER A 52 12.23 15.96 -21.16
C SER A 52 10.94 15.38 -21.75
N ARG A 53 10.74 14.08 -21.60
CA ARG A 53 9.53 13.40 -22.09
C ARG A 53 8.27 13.82 -21.34
N LEU A 54 8.38 13.96 -20.02
CA LEU A 54 7.27 14.44 -19.19
C LEU A 54 6.92 15.90 -19.51
N ASP A 55 7.91 16.80 -19.71
CA ASP A 55 7.65 18.19 -20.11
C ASP A 55 6.99 18.27 -21.50
N ALA A 56 7.40 17.41 -22.45
CA ALA A 56 6.76 17.30 -23.76
C ALA A 56 5.28 16.89 -23.64
N LEU A 57 4.98 15.83 -22.85
CA LEU A 57 3.63 15.38 -22.57
C LEU A 57 2.79 16.50 -21.93
N VAL A 58 3.34 17.16 -20.90
CA VAL A 58 2.65 18.25 -20.19
C VAL A 58 2.32 19.42 -21.12
N ARG A 59 3.19 19.72 -22.08
CA ARG A 59 2.93 20.77 -23.10
C ARG A 59 1.87 20.33 -24.09
N GLU A 60 1.99 19.14 -24.64
CA GLU A 60 1.05 18.55 -25.60
C GLU A 60 -0.38 18.51 -25.03
N LYS A 61 -0.54 17.95 -23.83
CA LYS A 61 -1.83 17.79 -23.14
C LYS A 61 -2.31 19.06 -22.42
N LYS A 62 -1.53 20.14 -22.43
CA LYS A 62 -1.83 21.42 -21.76
C LYS A 62 -2.01 21.29 -20.23
N TRP A 63 -1.24 20.40 -19.59
CA TRP A 63 -1.35 20.09 -18.16
C TRP A 63 -0.49 21.00 -17.24
N ARG A 64 0.15 22.04 -17.75
CA ARG A 64 0.95 22.95 -16.89
C ARG A 64 0.16 23.39 -15.66
N ARG A 65 0.78 23.23 -14.46
CA ARG A 65 0.17 23.49 -13.14
C ARG A 65 -1.03 22.57 -12.83
N ALA A 66 -1.19 21.44 -13.50
CA ALA A 66 -2.15 20.42 -13.08
C ALA A 66 -1.72 19.84 -11.74
N LYS A 67 -2.68 19.54 -10.87
CA LYS A 67 -2.44 18.74 -9.66
C LYS A 67 -2.00 17.35 -10.09
N THR A 68 -0.98 16.85 -9.43
CA THR A 68 -0.37 15.58 -9.82
C THR A 68 -0.19 14.70 -8.60
N TYR A 69 -0.62 13.47 -8.73
CA TYR A 69 -0.35 12.36 -7.83
C TYR A 69 0.64 11.43 -8.51
N ILE A 70 1.49 10.76 -7.73
CA ILE A 70 2.49 9.84 -8.26
C ILE A 70 2.55 8.59 -7.43
N LEU A 71 2.65 7.43 -8.10
CA LEU A 71 3.01 6.18 -7.47
C LEU A 71 4.52 6.09 -7.34
N LEU A 72 4.96 5.76 -6.14
CA LEU A 72 6.34 5.41 -5.83
C LEU A 72 6.57 3.93 -6.14
N ILE A 73 7.82 3.53 -6.21
CA ILE A 73 8.22 2.12 -6.38
C ILE A 73 8.02 1.40 -5.04
N ASP A 74 7.25 0.32 -5.04
CA ASP A 74 6.88 -0.39 -3.80
C ASP A 74 8.07 -1.09 -3.12
N ASP A 75 9.16 -1.39 -3.82
CA ASP A 75 10.35 -2.10 -3.31
C ASP A 75 11.01 -1.43 -2.10
N PHE A 76 10.91 -0.12 -2.00
CA PHE A 76 11.60 0.66 -0.97
C PHE A 76 10.75 0.91 0.28
N VAL A 77 9.53 0.37 0.33
CA VAL A 77 8.69 0.55 1.50
C VAL A 77 9.19 -0.32 2.67
N ALA A 78 9.31 0.28 3.84
CA ALA A 78 9.50 -0.45 5.09
C ALA A 78 8.22 -0.36 5.92
N ILE A 79 7.65 -1.52 6.23
CA ILE A 79 6.45 -1.67 7.08
C ILE A 79 6.90 -2.32 8.38
N LYS A 80 6.55 -1.71 9.52
CA LYS A 80 6.91 -2.23 10.85
C LYS A 80 5.79 -2.01 11.85
N GLU A 81 5.56 -3.02 12.67
CA GLU A 81 4.83 -2.82 13.92
C GLU A 81 5.80 -2.37 15.01
N GLU A 82 5.41 -1.36 15.75
CA GLU A 82 6.22 -0.79 16.85
C GLU A 82 5.36 -0.60 18.09
N ILE A 83 6.01 -0.72 19.23
CA ILE A 83 5.40 -0.50 20.55
C ILE A 83 6.01 0.77 21.14
N ILE A 84 5.15 1.71 21.49
CA ILE A 84 5.56 3.00 22.08
C ILE A 84 4.88 3.21 23.45
N PRO A 85 5.45 4.07 24.33
CA PRO A 85 4.83 4.39 25.60
C PRO A 85 3.42 5.00 25.46
N ALA A 86 2.44 4.48 26.21
CA ALA A 86 1.04 4.95 26.16
C ALA A 86 0.84 6.40 26.67
N GLN A 87 1.81 6.94 27.42
CA GLN A 87 1.72 8.29 27.97
C GLN A 87 1.97 9.38 26.92
N LEU A 88 2.53 9.03 25.75
CA LEU A 88 2.78 9.98 24.65
C LEU A 88 1.45 10.56 24.15
N LYS A 89 1.41 11.89 24.02
CA LYS A 89 0.28 12.54 23.37
C LYS A 89 0.36 12.38 21.85
N ALA A 90 -0.77 12.50 21.18
CA ALA A 90 -0.87 12.34 19.74
C ALA A 90 0.05 13.28 18.91
N ASP A 91 0.39 14.44 19.47
CA ASP A 91 1.31 15.40 18.84
C ASP A 91 2.80 15.11 19.17
N GLU A 92 3.07 14.28 20.16
CA GLU A 92 4.43 13.85 20.56
C GLU A 92 4.87 12.57 19.84
N VAL A 93 3.93 11.74 19.36
CA VAL A 93 4.23 10.44 18.72
C VAL A 93 5.09 10.61 17.48
N GLN A 94 4.80 11.59 16.62
CA GLN A 94 5.58 11.85 15.40
C GLN A 94 7.05 12.18 15.72
N ASP A 95 7.27 13.05 16.70
CA ASP A 95 8.62 13.48 17.10
C ASP A 95 9.36 12.35 17.82
N TYR A 96 8.65 11.57 18.65
CA TYR A 96 9.18 10.38 19.29
C TYR A 96 9.65 9.35 18.25
N LEU A 97 8.81 8.99 17.29
CA LEU A 97 9.17 8.04 16.23
C LEU A 97 10.34 8.55 15.39
N ALA A 98 10.36 9.85 15.03
CA ALA A 98 11.46 10.45 14.29
C ALA A 98 12.80 10.35 15.04
N LEU A 99 12.78 10.47 16.37
CA LEU A 99 13.96 10.30 17.20
C LEU A 99 14.40 8.82 17.25
N GLN A 100 13.44 7.92 17.47
CA GLN A 100 13.71 6.49 17.59
C GLN A 100 14.19 5.84 16.28
N MET A 101 13.82 6.37 15.10
CA MET A 101 14.31 5.88 13.81
C MET A 101 15.83 5.99 13.65
N ASN A 102 16.47 6.88 14.40
CA ASN A 102 17.93 7.01 14.39
C ASN A 102 18.61 6.14 15.46
N ASP A 103 17.85 5.52 16.35
CA ASP A 103 18.37 4.78 17.51
C ASP A 103 17.87 3.32 17.54
N THR A 104 16.60 3.10 17.80
CA THR A 104 16.04 1.76 18.06
C THR A 104 15.23 1.19 16.88
N ILE A 105 14.51 2.01 16.15
CA ILE A 105 13.73 1.58 14.99
C ILE A 105 14.68 1.44 13.80
N ARG A 106 14.99 0.20 13.42
CA ARG A 106 15.90 -0.08 12.31
C ARG A 106 15.16 0.04 10.98
N ILE A 107 15.36 1.15 10.28
CA ILE A 107 14.91 1.36 8.90
C ILE A 107 16.13 1.23 7.97
N PRO A 108 16.03 0.55 6.80
CA PRO A 108 17.18 0.23 5.94
C PRO A 108 17.70 1.42 5.12
N PHE A 109 17.27 2.66 5.41
CA PHE A 109 17.68 3.87 4.69
C PHE A 109 17.76 5.08 5.60
N GLU A 110 18.58 6.05 5.21
CA GLU A 110 18.70 7.34 5.90
C GLU A 110 17.54 8.28 5.59
N LYS A 111 17.23 9.19 6.53
CA LYS A 111 16.22 10.26 6.37
C LYS A 111 14.87 9.77 5.83
N PRO A 112 14.24 8.78 6.48
CA PRO A 112 12.92 8.30 6.06
C PRO A 112 11.86 9.40 6.15
N ILE A 113 10.93 9.40 5.19
CA ILE A 113 9.61 10.01 5.34
C ILE A 113 8.68 8.89 5.76
N PHE A 114 7.88 9.12 6.80
CA PHE A 114 7.03 8.07 7.35
C PHE A 114 5.65 8.58 7.77
N GLU A 115 4.72 7.65 7.75
CA GLU A 115 3.37 7.77 8.31
C GLU A 115 3.18 6.63 9.31
N TYR A 116 2.28 6.79 10.27
CA TYR A 116 1.93 5.75 11.22
C TYR A 116 0.44 5.72 11.51
N GLU A 117 -0.04 4.54 11.89
CA GLU A 117 -1.40 4.36 12.41
C GLU A 117 -1.38 3.58 13.70
N ILE A 118 -2.14 4.05 14.70
CA ILE A 118 -2.28 3.38 15.99
C ILE A 118 -3.24 2.21 15.83
N LEU A 119 -2.77 1.01 16.16
CA LEU A 119 -3.53 -0.23 16.11
C LEU A 119 -4.34 -0.42 17.39
N ASP A 120 -3.65 -0.33 18.54
CA ASP A 120 -4.23 -0.56 19.85
C ASP A 120 -3.57 0.31 20.92
N GLN A 121 -4.34 0.66 21.94
CA GLN A 121 -3.88 1.39 23.14
C GLN A 121 -4.34 0.65 24.38
N GLY A 122 -3.44 -0.08 25.03
CA GLY A 122 -3.74 -0.87 26.22
C GLY A 122 -2.65 -0.75 27.30
N GLY A 123 -3.06 -0.62 28.57
CA GLY A 123 -2.12 -0.57 29.68
C GLY A 123 -1.10 0.57 29.60
N ASN A 124 0.18 0.25 29.56
CA ASN A 124 1.30 1.19 29.48
C ASN A 124 1.90 1.32 28.08
N GLU A 125 1.32 0.65 27.09
CA GLU A 125 1.86 0.53 25.74
C GLU A 125 0.83 0.91 24.69
N THR A 126 1.31 1.46 23.57
CA THR A 126 0.53 1.73 22.36
C THR A 126 1.19 0.98 21.21
N ARG A 127 0.44 0.11 20.54
CA ARG A 127 0.89 -0.55 19.32
C ARG A 127 0.51 0.30 18.11
N LEU A 128 1.43 0.41 17.16
CA LEU A 128 1.21 1.13 15.91
C LEU A 128 1.88 0.41 14.74
N VAL A 129 1.38 0.63 13.54
CA VAL A 129 2.08 0.30 12.31
C VAL A 129 2.75 1.57 11.77
N LEU A 130 4.00 1.41 11.38
CA LEU A 130 4.85 2.43 10.77
C LEU A 130 5.10 2.05 9.31
N VAL A 131 4.86 2.98 8.41
CA VAL A 131 5.21 2.85 6.98
C VAL A 131 6.22 3.94 6.66
N ALA A 132 7.41 3.54 6.24
CA ALA A 132 8.51 4.44 5.95
C ALA A 132 9.03 4.27 4.52
N TYR A 133 9.51 5.35 3.93
CA TYR A 133 10.03 5.40 2.57
C TYR A 133 11.26 6.34 2.50
N PRO A 134 12.28 6.07 1.62
CA PRO A 134 13.44 6.93 1.50
C PRO A 134 13.04 8.34 1.05
N GLY A 135 13.35 9.34 1.88
CA GLY A 135 12.98 10.73 1.61
C GLY A 135 13.63 11.31 0.35
N GLU A 136 14.83 10.85 0.02
CA GLU A 136 15.58 11.28 -1.16
C GLU A 136 14.85 10.94 -2.47
N TYR A 137 14.22 9.76 -2.57
CA TYR A 137 13.45 9.36 -3.75
C TYR A 137 12.18 10.20 -3.91
N ILE A 138 11.45 10.44 -2.82
CA ILE A 138 10.29 11.34 -2.85
C ILE A 138 10.69 12.74 -3.35
N GLU A 139 11.83 13.26 -2.88
CA GLU A 139 12.35 14.55 -3.34
C GLU A 139 12.77 14.54 -4.81
N GLU A 140 13.32 13.43 -5.29
CA GLU A 140 13.67 13.27 -6.70
C GLU A 140 12.42 13.30 -7.60
N TYR A 141 11.40 12.49 -7.28
CA TYR A 141 10.10 12.53 -7.97
C TYR A 141 9.49 13.93 -7.95
N ARG A 142 9.54 14.60 -6.79
CA ARG A 142 9.02 15.96 -6.64
C ARG A 142 9.74 16.96 -7.53
N LYS A 143 11.06 16.86 -7.68
CA LYS A 143 11.87 17.71 -8.55
C LYS A 143 11.49 17.49 -10.02
N ILE A 144 11.41 16.24 -10.48
CA ILE A 144 11.00 15.89 -11.85
C ILE A 144 9.64 16.50 -12.20
N LEU A 145 8.65 16.31 -11.34
CA LEU A 145 7.31 16.85 -11.55
C LEU A 145 7.30 18.38 -11.63
N ARG A 146 8.07 19.04 -10.77
CA ARG A 146 8.19 20.51 -10.78
C ARG A 146 8.93 21.03 -12.01
N THR A 147 9.98 20.35 -12.48
CA THR A 147 10.67 20.67 -13.74
C THR A 147 9.70 20.63 -14.91
N ALA A 148 8.84 19.62 -14.98
CA ALA A 148 7.77 19.52 -15.97
C ALA A 148 6.59 20.48 -15.74
N LYS A 149 6.70 21.43 -14.79
CA LYS A 149 5.65 22.41 -14.46
C LYS A 149 4.35 21.81 -13.95
N LEU A 150 4.37 20.62 -13.42
CA LEU A 150 3.27 19.99 -12.68
C LEU A 150 3.25 20.46 -11.21
N LYS A 151 2.13 20.20 -10.52
CA LYS A 151 1.96 20.52 -9.11
C LYS A 151 1.84 19.22 -8.30
N PRO A 152 2.95 18.64 -7.78
CA PRO A 152 2.91 17.43 -6.98
C PRO A 152 2.13 17.68 -5.68
N GLU A 153 1.17 16.81 -5.37
CA GLU A 153 0.33 16.91 -4.17
C GLU A 153 0.29 15.63 -3.34
N VAL A 154 0.43 14.46 -3.98
CA VAL A 154 0.40 13.14 -3.31
C VAL A 154 1.47 12.26 -3.92
N ALA A 155 2.20 11.55 -3.09
CA ALA A 155 2.98 10.36 -3.41
C ALA A 155 2.37 9.20 -2.63
N ASP A 156 2.18 8.06 -3.28
CA ASP A 156 1.55 6.88 -2.70
C ASP A 156 2.21 5.60 -3.21
N LEU A 157 1.90 4.48 -2.59
CA LEU A 157 2.30 3.15 -3.03
C LEU A 157 1.19 2.50 -3.85
N SER A 158 1.56 1.68 -4.82
CA SER A 158 0.58 1.03 -5.68
C SER A 158 -0.30 0.07 -4.88
N ALA A 159 0.28 -0.67 -3.93
CA ALA A 159 -0.45 -1.56 -3.04
C ALA A 159 -1.56 -0.87 -2.24
N PHE A 160 -1.30 0.33 -1.70
CA PHE A 160 -2.30 1.09 -0.93
C PHE A 160 -3.41 1.65 -1.82
N SER A 161 -3.05 2.12 -3.02
CA SER A 161 -4.02 2.58 -4.00
C SER A 161 -4.95 1.44 -4.46
N LEU A 162 -4.40 0.24 -4.65
CA LEU A 162 -5.15 -0.97 -5.01
C LEU A 162 -6.02 -1.45 -3.85
N TYR A 163 -5.49 -1.46 -2.62
CA TYR A 163 -6.27 -1.82 -1.44
C TYR A 163 -7.51 -0.94 -1.30
N GLN A 164 -7.34 0.38 -1.40
CA GLN A 164 -8.47 1.32 -1.36
C GLN A 164 -9.48 1.04 -2.48
N LEU A 165 -9.03 0.75 -3.71
CA LEU A 165 -9.92 0.43 -4.82
C LEU A 165 -10.68 -0.87 -4.59
N ALA A 166 -10.01 -1.91 -4.08
CA ALA A 166 -10.63 -3.19 -3.73
C ALA A 166 -11.64 -3.04 -2.59
N GLU A 167 -11.32 -2.26 -1.55
CA GLU A 167 -12.24 -1.93 -0.46
C GLU A 167 -13.50 -1.23 -0.96
N MET A 168 -13.37 -0.24 -1.85
CA MET A 168 -14.52 0.45 -2.45
C MET A 168 -15.43 -0.49 -3.27
N GLN A 169 -14.92 -1.62 -3.73
CA GLN A 169 -15.65 -2.65 -4.47
C GLN A 169 -16.18 -3.78 -3.58
N GLY A 170 -15.92 -3.72 -2.27
CA GLY A 170 -16.35 -4.76 -1.34
C GLY A 170 -15.57 -6.08 -1.46
N LEU A 171 -14.33 -6.02 -1.98
CA LEU A 171 -13.46 -7.17 -2.19
C LEU A 171 -12.48 -7.40 -1.02
N ILE A 172 -12.55 -6.60 0.03
CA ILE A 172 -11.70 -6.70 1.21
C ILE A 172 -12.50 -7.28 2.38
N SER A 173 -11.96 -8.28 3.04
CA SER A 173 -12.48 -8.76 4.32
C SER A 173 -11.81 -8.02 5.48
N LYS A 174 -12.61 -7.67 6.49
CA LYS A 174 -12.15 -7.02 7.75
C LYS A 174 -12.40 -7.89 8.97
N GLU A 175 -12.78 -9.15 8.75
CA GLU A 175 -13.00 -10.10 9.83
C GLU A 175 -11.68 -10.38 10.57
N GLU A 176 -11.79 -10.65 11.88
CA GLU A 176 -10.65 -11.06 12.69
C GLU A 176 -10.10 -12.40 12.18
N GLY A 177 -8.82 -12.45 11.86
CA GLY A 177 -8.18 -13.64 11.27
C GLY A 177 -8.20 -13.69 9.74
N ASP A 178 -8.90 -12.77 9.06
CA ASP A 178 -8.88 -12.68 7.61
C ASP A 178 -7.74 -11.76 7.11
N HIS A 179 -6.96 -12.28 6.17
CA HIS A 179 -5.90 -11.56 5.50
C HIS A 179 -6.22 -11.37 4.02
N ASN A 180 -5.91 -10.20 3.49
CA ASN A 180 -6.17 -9.83 2.11
C ASN A 180 -4.86 -9.74 1.33
N LEU A 181 -4.75 -10.51 0.25
CA LEU A 181 -3.61 -10.50 -0.65
C LEU A 181 -3.91 -9.64 -1.88
N ILE A 182 -3.00 -8.77 -2.23
CA ILE A 182 -2.99 -8.02 -3.49
C ILE A 182 -1.73 -8.40 -4.26
N MET A 183 -1.90 -8.95 -5.45
CA MET A 183 -0.81 -9.28 -6.37
C MET A 183 -0.89 -8.40 -7.61
N GLN A 184 0.21 -7.74 -7.93
CA GLN A 184 0.42 -7.08 -9.21
C GLN A 184 1.37 -7.95 -10.03
N LEU A 185 0.86 -8.64 -11.03
CA LEU A 185 1.65 -9.45 -11.94
C LEU A 185 2.03 -8.63 -13.18
N ASN A 186 3.32 -8.55 -13.44
CA ASN A 186 3.90 -7.80 -14.56
C ASN A 186 4.80 -8.71 -15.40
N PRO A 187 5.15 -8.33 -16.64
CA PRO A 187 6.04 -9.11 -17.50
C PRO A 187 7.43 -9.42 -16.91
N TYR A 188 7.86 -8.64 -15.92
CA TYR A 188 9.19 -8.78 -15.31
C TYR A 188 9.15 -9.27 -13.87
N GLY A 189 7.98 -9.58 -13.34
CA GLY A 189 7.85 -10.06 -11.96
C GLY A 189 6.52 -9.71 -11.31
N MET A 190 6.46 -9.82 -10.00
CA MET A 190 5.24 -9.56 -9.24
C MET A 190 5.52 -8.78 -7.96
N ASN A 191 4.61 -7.89 -7.60
CA ASN A 191 4.53 -7.31 -6.27
C ASN A 191 3.38 -7.96 -5.51
N MET A 192 3.67 -8.41 -4.28
CA MET A 192 2.72 -9.07 -3.39
C MET A 192 2.62 -8.29 -2.09
N SER A 193 1.42 -7.88 -1.74
CA SER A 193 1.18 -7.09 -0.53
C SER A 193 0.03 -7.67 0.29
N MET A 194 0.27 -7.85 1.57
CA MET A 194 -0.69 -8.41 2.52
C MET A 194 -1.24 -7.32 3.43
N PHE A 195 -2.53 -7.42 3.68
CA PHE A 195 -3.26 -6.52 4.58
C PHE A 195 -4.10 -7.34 5.57
N HIS A 196 -4.15 -6.85 6.80
CA HIS A 196 -4.99 -7.39 7.86
C HIS A 196 -5.64 -6.24 8.62
N GLN A 197 -6.96 -6.27 8.81
CA GLN A 197 -7.71 -5.22 9.52
C GLN A 197 -7.37 -3.79 9.05
N ASP A 198 -7.42 -3.56 7.73
CA ASP A 198 -7.08 -2.29 7.07
C ASP A 198 -5.59 -1.87 7.15
N GLN A 199 -4.72 -2.70 7.74
CA GLN A 199 -3.31 -2.39 7.90
C GLN A 199 -2.43 -3.21 6.96
N PRO A 200 -1.41 -2.61 6.34
CA PRO A 200 -0.40 -3.35 5.62
C PRO A 200 0.44 -4.14 6.63
N THR A 201 0.60 -5.43 6.39
CA THR A 201 1.38 -6.32 7.27
C THR A 201 2.70 -6.74 6.65
N PHE A 202 2.70 -6.99 5.35
CA PHE A 202 3.89 -7.43 4.64
C PHE A 202 3.80 -7.10 3.16
N SER A 203 4.93 -6.72 2.55
CA SER A 203 5.03 -6.51 1.10
C SER A 203 6.35 -7.09 0.60
N ARG A 204 6.30 -7.70 -0.58
CA ARG A 204 7.48 -8.23 -1.27
C ARG A 204 7.34 -8.01 -2.77
N ASP A 205 8.40 -7.49 -3.35
CA ASP A 205 8.58 -7.44 -4.80
C ASP A 205 9.47 -8.61 -5.25
N SER A 206 9.12 -9.19 -6.39
CA SER A 206 9.89 -10.27 -7.04
C SER A 206 10.17 -9.84 -8.47
N TYR A 207 11.30 -9.19 -8.67
CA TYR A 207 11.77 -8.80 -9.98
C TYR A 207 12.67 -9.89 -10.58
N SER A 208 12.50 -10.19 -11.86
CA SER A 208 13.32 -11.14 -12.60
C SER A 208 13.93 -10.48 -13.84
N GLU A 209 15.25 -10.29 -13.83
CA GLU A 209 15.99 -9.77 -14.99
C GLU A 209 15.78 -10.67 -16.22
N ILE A 210 15.80 -11.99 -16.03
CA ILE A 210 15.58 -12.97 -17.09
C ILE A 210 14.22 -12.75 -17.75
N MET A 211 13.17 -12.64 -16.94
CA MET A 211 11.82 -12.35 -17.45
C MET A 211 11.77 -11.00 -18.18
N ALA A 212 12.39 -9.98 -17.63
CA ALA A 212 12.42 -8.65 -18.26
C ALA A 212 13.09 -8.66 -19.64
N GLU A 213 14.13 -9.46 -19.82
CA GLU A 213 14.83 -9.61 -21.11
C GLU A 213 14.01 -10.39 -22.16
N MET A 214 13.11 -11.27 -21.74
CA MET A 214 12.26 -12.08 -22.62
C MET A 214 11.08 -11.32 -23.19
N TRP A 215 10.75 -10.17 -22.62
CA TRP A 215 9.69 -9.29 -23.09
C TRP A 215 10.25 -8.08 -23.83
N THR A 216 9.46 -7.52 -24.73
CA THR A 216 9.68 -6.18 -25.29
C THR A 216 8.37 -5.41 -25.27
N GLN A 217 8.46 -4.09 -25.17
CA GLN A 217 7.29 -3.23 -25.20
C GLN A 217 7.29 -2.42 -26.49
N SER A 218 6.19 -2.51 -27.24
CA SER A 218 5.99 -1.69 -28.43
C SER A 218 5.73 -0.23 -28.06
N LYS A 219 5.77 0.68 -29.04
CA LYS A 219 5.60 2.13 -28.81
C LYS A 219 4.22 2.51 -28.28
N ASP A 220 3.21 1.68 -28.51
CA ASP A 220 1.85 1.84 -27.99
C ASP A 220 1.66 1.24 -26.58
N GLY A 221 2.72 0.66 -26.00
CA GLY A 221 2.68 0.09 -24.65
C GLY A 221 2.39 -1.41 -24.62
N THR A 222 2.10 -2.05 -25.75
CA THR A 222 1.80 -3.49 -25.81
C THR A 222 3.05 -4.33 -25.51
N TRP A 223 2.92 -5.30 -24.62
CA TRP A 223 3.97 -6.25 -24.31
C TRP A 223 3.98 -7.40 -25.30
N ILE A 224 5.16 -7.74 -25.82
CA ILE A 224 5.38 -8.78 -26.82
C ILE A 224 6.40 -9.77 -26.26
N TRP A 225 6.00 -11.03 -26.16
CA TRP A 225 6.89 -12.14 -25.82
C TRP A 225 7.81 -12.49 -26.99
N LYS A 226 9.10 -12.68 -26.74
CA LYS A 226 10.12 -12.90 -27.78
C LYS A 226 10.40 -14.36 -28.11
N HIS A 227 9.81 -15.28 -27.36
CA HIS A 227 10.10 -16.71 -27.40
C HIS A 227 8.85 -17.54 -27.68
N THR A 228 8.88 -18.84 -27.40
CA THR A 228 7.73 -19.73 -27.58
C THR A 228 6.73 -19.64 -26.43
N ASP A 229 5.47 -19.98 -26.68
CA ASP A 229 4.42 -19.99 -25.64
C ASP A 229 4.76 -20.96 -24.50
N LEU A 230 5.38 -22.11 -24.80
CA LEU A 230 5.81 -23.07 -23.79
C LEU A 230 6.87 -22.50 -22.84
N GLU A 231 7.83 -21.71 -23.38
CA GLU A 231 8.82 -21.04 -22.53
C GLU A 231 8.17 -19.97 -21.66
N GLN A 232 7.14 -19.29 -22.15
CA GLN A 232 6.37 -18.32 -21.38
C GLN A 232 5.66 -18.98 -20.18
N GLU A 233 5.00 -20.12 -20.40
CA GLU A 233 4.33 -20.88 -19.32
C GLU A 233 5.33 -21.39 -18.27
N VAL A 234 6.49 -21.90 -18.70
CA VAL A 234 7.54 -22.35 -17.78
C VAL A 234 8.04 -21.19 -16.93
N MET A 235 8.34 -20.05 -17.56
CA MET A 235 8.81 -18.86 -16.85
C MET A 235 7.77 -18.30 -15.88
N LEU A 236 6.50 -18.30 -16.25
CA LEU A 236 5.41 -17.90 -15.36
C LEU A 236 5.26 -18.86 -14.19
N SER A 237 5.40 -20.16 -14.43
CA SER A 237 5.40 -21.19 -13.37
C SER A 237 6.56 -20.99 -12.39
N ASP A 238 7.74 -20.60 -12.86
CA ASP A 238 8.88 -20.27 -12.00
C ASP A 238 8.63 -19.02 -11.15
N GLN A 239 7.98 -18.00 -11.69
CA GLN A 239 7.53 -16.87 -10.89
C GLN A 239 6.56 -17.31 -9.77
N PHE A 240 5.70 -18.27 -10.03
CA PHE A 240 4.79 -18.80 -9.01
C PHE A 240 5.50 -19.62 -7.91
N ASN A 241 6.74 -20.07 -8.12
CA ASN A 241 7.56 -20.61 -7.03
C ASN A 241 7.96 -19.50 -6.01
N GLU A 242 8.18 -18.26 -6.46
CA GLU A 242 8.39 -17.13 -5.56
C GLU A 242 7.12 -16.79 -4.77
N PHE A 243 5.95 -16.93 -5.39
CA PHE A 243 4.68 -16.76 -4.71
C PHE A 243 4.46 -17.83 -3.64
N ASP A 244 4.79 -19.10 -3.93
CA ASP A 244 4.72 -20.18 -2.94
C ASP A 244 5.62 -19.88 -1.72
N ARG A 245 6.85 -19.43 -1.95
CA ARG A 245 7.77 -19.02 -0.86
C ARG A 245 7.21 -17.85 -0.04
N PHE A 246 6.58 -16.90 -0.71
CA PHE A 246 5.91 -15.78 -0.05
C PHE A 246 4.76 -16.25 0.85
N LEU A 247 3.87 -17.11 0.34
CA LEU A 247 2.76 -17.67 1.09
C LEU A 247 3.23 -18.47 2.31
N ASN A 248 4.22 -19.36 2.12
CA ASN A 248 4.80 -20.16 3.20
C ASN A 248 5.42 -19.27 4.28
N PHE A 249 6.17 -18.24 3.90
CA PHE A 249 6.72 -17.28 4.85
C PHE A 249 5.62 -16.55 5.62
N TYR A 250 4.61 -16.03 4.90
CA TYR A 250 3.53 -15.26 5.52
C TYR A 250 2.69 -16.11 6.49
N ASN A 251 2.30 -17.31 6.07
CA ASN A 251 1.54 -18.22 6.91
C ASN A 251 2.27 -18.55 8.22
N ASN A 252 3.58 -18.84 8.14
CA ASN A 252 4.38 -19.19 9.31
C ASN A 252 4.72 -18.00 10.22
N SER A 253 4.89 -16.81 9.65
CA SER A 253 5.36 -15.63 10.39
C SER A 253 4.23 -14.77 10.95
N PHE A 254 3.13 -14.65 10.21
CA PHE A 254 2.03 -13.73 10.54
C PHE A 254 0.73 -14.45 10.93
N ILE A 255 0.26 -15.39 10.12
CA ILE A 255 -1.01 -16.10 10.39
C ILE A 255 -0.86 -17.08 11.57
N LYS A 256 0.22 -17.86 11.63
CA LYS A 256 0.55 -18.81 12.73
C LYS A 256 -0.61 -19.73 13.12
N GLY A 257 -1.44 -20.10 12.15
CA GLY A 257 -2.60 -20.99 12.35
C GLY A 257 -3.84 -20.31 12.97
N SER A 258 -3.84 -19.00 13.19
CA SER A 258 -4.98 -18.26 13.77
C SER A 258 -5.81 -17.47 12.75
N GLY A 259 -5.56 -17.66 11.45
CA GLY A 259 -6.25 -16.94 10.39
C GLY A 259 -6.09 -17.62 9.03
N GLN A 260 -6.53 -16.91 7.99
CA GLN A 260 -6.48 -17.40 6.61
C GLN A 260 -6.31 -16.23 5.62
N ILE A 261 -5.82 -16.52 4.42
CA ILE A 261 -5.90 -15.58 3.30
C ILE A 261 -7.29 -15.75 2.69
N SER A 262 -8.20 -14.82 2.97
CA SER A 262 -9.62 -14.90 2.59
C SER A 262 -9.92 -14.18 1.28
N GLN A 263 -9.11 -13.21 0.90
CA GLN A 263 -9.25 -12.46 -0.36
C GLN A 263 -7.92 -12.44 -1.11
N PHE A 264 -8.01 -12.72 -2.39
CA PHE A 264 -6.87 -12.64 -3.31
C PHE A 264 -7.26 -11.77 -4.51
N ILE A 265 -6.60 -10.61 -4.65
CA ILE A 265 -6.85 -9.66 -5.73
C ILE A 265 -5.67 -9.69 -6.69
N LEU A 266 -5.95 -9.89 -7.99
CA LEU A 266 -4.97 -9.92 -9.06
C LEU A 266 -5.17 -8.73 -10.00
N CYS A 267 -4.10 -8.02 -10.30
CA CYS A 267 -4.03 -6.99 -11.34
C CYS A 267 -2.62 -6.92 -11.93
N GLY A 268 -2.36 -5.95 -12.78
CA GLY A 268 -1.02 -5.72 -13.33
C GLY A 268 -1.01 -5.61 -14.85
N SER A 269 0.19 -5.58 -15.41
CA SER A 269 0.42 -5.41 -16.85
C SER A 269 0.86 -6.69 -17.58
N TYR A 270 0.80 -7.86 -16.91
CA TYR A 270 1.03 -9.13 -17.58
C TYR A 270 -0.03 -9.33 -18.68
N PRO A 271 0.34 -9.62 -19.93
CA PRO A 271 -0.58 -9.59 -21.06
C PRO A 271 -1.77 -10.54 -20.95
N ASP A 272 -1.56 -11.75 -20.44
CA ASP A 272 -2.60 -12.76 -20.25
C ASP A 272 -2.86 -13.02 -18.78
N LEU A 273 -3.46 -12.02 -18.10
CA LEU A 273 -3.86 -12.14 -16.70
C LEU A 273 -4.95 -13.22 -16.47
N ASN A 274 -5.76 -13.54 -17.49
CA ASN A 274 -6.77 -14.59 -17.35
C ASN A 274 -6.12 -15.96 -17.27
N ASN A 275 -5.17 -16.27 -18.16
CA ASN A 275 -4.40 -17.51 -18.07
C ASN A 275 -3.62 -17.59 -16.76
N ALA A 276 -2.95 -16.50 -16.37
CA ALA A 276 -2.24 -16.44 -15.09
C ALA A 276 -3.17 -16.68 -13.89
N ARG A 277 -4.38 -16.12 -13.88
CA ARG A 277 -5.41 -16.38 -12.85
C ARG A 277 -5.78 -17.86 -12.78
N ASP A 278 -6.02 -18.46 -13.94
CA ASP A 278 -6.43 -19.87 -14.02
C ASP A 278 -5.30 -20.81 -13.53
N MET A 279 -4.05 -20.52 -13.88
CA MET A 279 -2.87 -21.23 -13.36
C MET A 279 -2.70 -21.05 -11.83
N LEU A 280 -2.90 -19.84 -11.30
CA LEU A 280 -2.87 -19.57 -9.86
C LEU A 280 -3.95 -20.34 -9.12
N THR A 281 -5.18 -20.34 -9.66
CA THR A 281 -6.30 -21.09 -9.07
C THR A 281 -6.01 -22.58 -9.01
N GLN A 282 -5.49 -23.17 -10.10
CA GLN A 282 -5.16 -24.61 -10.15
C GLN A 282 -4.03 -24.98 -9.19
N ARG A 283 -3.02 -24.11 -9.05
CA ARG A 283 -1.83 -24.42 -8.28
C ARG A 283 -2.00 -24.19 -6.77
N PHE A 284 -2.74 -23.17 -6.36
CA PHE A 284 -2.81 -22.71 -4.97
C PHE A 284 -4.18 -22.91 -4.31
N ASP A 285 -5.15 -23.44 -5.03
CA ASP A 285 -6.54 -23.59 -4.56
C ASP A 285 -7.13 -22.25 -4.02
N MET A 286 -6.72 -21.14 -4.64
CA MET A 286 -7.19 -19.79 -4.34
C MET A 286 -7.58 -19.09 -5.63
N GLU A 287 -8.82 -18.66 -5.76
CA GLU A 287 -9.32 -17.97 -6.96
C GLU A 287 -9.06 -16.45 -6.86
N PRO A 288 -8.11 -15.89 -7.66
CA PRO A 288 -7.90 -14.47 -7.66
C PRO A 288 -9.08 -13.70 -8.26
N GLN A 289 -9.47 -12.62 -7.60
CA GLN A 289 -10.49 -11.70 -8.10
C GLN A 289 -9.83 -10.53 -8.84
N MET A 290 -10.37 -10.17 -9.98
CA MET A 290 -9.91 -8.99 -10.73
C MET A 290 -10.73 -7.76 -10.39
N LEU A 291 -10.07 -6.60 -10.34
CA LEU A 291 -10.73 -5.32 -10.06
C LEU A 291 -11.65 -4.91 -11.20
N LYS A 292 -12.84 -4.41 -10.88
CA LYS A 292 -13.76 -3.81 -11.86
C LYS A 292 -13.28 -2.41 -12.19
N LEU A 293 -12.94 -2.17 -13.44
CA LEU A 293 -12.44 -0.89 -13.92
C LEU A 293 -13.45 -0.26 -14.89
N PRO A 294 -13.41 1.07 -15.08
CA PRO A 294 -14.20 1.73 -16.12
C PRO A 294 -13.93 1.13 -17.50
N SER A 295 -14.95 1.17 -18.37
CA SER A 295 -14.83 0.66 -19.75
C SER A 295 -13.63 1.27 -20.47
N GLY A 296 -12.80 0.43 -21.10
CA GLY A 296 -11.60 0.84 -21.81
C GLY A 296 -10.36 1.10 -20.93
N LEU A 297 -10.45 0.83 -19.62
CA LEU A 297 -9.28 0.87 -18.74
C LEU A 297 -8.80 -0.55 -18.42
N GLU A 298 -7.56 -0.84 -18.73
CA GLU A 298 -6.93 -2.14 -18.51
C GLU A 298 -6.46 -2.31 -17.05
N GLN A 299 -6.26 -3.57 -16.61
CA GLN A 299 -5.78 -3.90 -15.27
C GLN A 299 -4.42 -3.27 -14.94
N ALA A 300 -3.60 -3.02 -15.95
CA ALA A 300 -2.34 -2.29 -15.85
C ALA A 300 -2.50 -0.87 -15.26
N PHE A 301 -3.65 -0.25 -15.41
CA PHE A 301 -3.96 1.09 -14.88
C PHE A 301 -4.69 1.06 -13.53
N ALA A 302 -5.01 -0.11 -12.99
CA ALA A 302 -5.71 -0.22 -11.71
C ALA A 302 -5.03 0.56 -10.57
N PRO A 303 -3.68 0.51 -10.40
CA PRO A 303 -3.01 1.30 -9.37
C PRO A 303 -3.21 2.81 -9.53
N LEU A 304 -3.12 3.32 -10.78
CA LEU A 304 -3.33 4.74 -11.07
C LEU A 304 -4.80 5.16 -10.88
N TYR A 305 -5.73 4.27 -11.17
CA TYR A 305 -7.14 4.54 -10.94
C TYR A 305 -7.47 4.58 -9.45
N GLY A 306 -6.94 3.64 -8.66
CA GLY A 306 -7.03 3.69 -7.20
C GLY A 306 -6.45 4.98 -6.63
N LEU A 307 -5.26 5.39 -7.10
CA LEU A 307 -4.61 6.65 -6.74
C LEU A 307 -5.49 7.86 -7.07
N ALA A 308 -6.15 7.87 -8.23
CA ALA A 308 -7.02 8.95 -8.65
C ALA A 308 -8.26 9.12 -7.76
N LEU A 309 -8.71 8.04 -7.11
CA LEU A 309 -9.85 8.03 -6.18
C LEU A 309 -9.45 8.43 -4.75
N LYS A 310 -8.16 8.54 -4.46
CA LYS A 310 -7.65 8.82 -3.11
C LYS A 310 -8.17 10.16 -2.58
N LYS A 311 -8.85 10.09 -1.46
CA LYS A 311 -9.27 11.30 -0.74
C LYS A 311 -8.07 11.91 -0.04
N LYS A 312 -7.80 13.20 -0.26
CA LYS A 312 -6.77 13.91 0.51
C LYS A 312 -7.08 13.81 2.00
N VAL A 313 -6.24 13.11 2.72
CA VAL A 313 -6.24 13.16 4.18
C VAL A 313 -5.48 14.43 4.57
N SER A 314 -6.17 15.44 5.11
CA SER A 314 -5.46 16.61 5.62
C SER A 314 -4.82 16.23 6.96
N VAL A 315 -3.57 16.64 7.19
CA VAL A 315 -2.87 16.51 8.49
C VAL A 315 -3.72 17.02 9.67
N ARG A 316 -4.61 18.00 9.43
CA ARG A 316 -5.61 18.47 10.39
C ARG A 316 -6.66 17.42 10.74
N LYS A 317 -7.10 16.59 9.78
CA LYS A 317 -8.11 15.55 10.01
C LYS A 317 -7.54 14.41 10.85
N ASN A 318 -6.30 14.02 10.61
CA ASN A 318 -5.62 12.99 11.43
C ASN A 318 -5.48 13.46 12.88
N LYS A 319 -5.03 14.71 13.13
CA LYS A 319 -4.99 15.28 14.48
C LYS A 319 -6.37 15.36 15.14
N MET A 320 -7.44 15.62 14.39
CA MET A 320 -8.81 15.64 14.94
C MET A 320 -9.35 14.24 15.20
N ALA A 321 -9.06 13.26 14.33
CA ALA A 321 -9.45 11.87 14.53
C ALA A 321 -8.75 11.27 15.75
N MET A 322 -7.44 11.51 15.91
CA MET A 322 -6.68 11.09 17.08
C MET A 322 -7.23 11.70 18.38
N LYS A 323 -7.50 13.01 18.41
CA LYS A 323 -8.12 13.66 19.58
C LYS A 323 -9.53 13.13 19.90
N LYS A 324 -10.27 12.64 18.90
CA LYS A 324 -11.57 12.01 19.11
C LYS A 324 -11.40 10.62 19.74
N ARG A 325 -10.49 9.79 19.20
CA ARG A 325 -10.14 8.46 19.78
C ARG A 325 -9.62 8.59 21.20
N GLU A 326 -8.73 9.55 21.51
CA GLU A 326 -8.28 9.82 22.88
C GLU A 326 -9.43 10.16 23.84
N LYS A 327 -10.42 10.94 23.39
CA LYS A 327 -11.58 11.28 24.22
C LYS A 327 -12.48 10.07 24.47
N GLU A 328 -12.63 9.21 23.49
CA GLU A 328 -13.40 7.98 23.60
C GLU A 328 -12.71 7.00 24.56
N HIS A 329 -11.43 6.77 24.42
CA HIS A 329 -10.64 5.92 25.32
C HIS A 329 -10.64 6.43 26.78
N LYS A 330 -10.52 7.76 26.99
CA LYS A 330 -10.66 8.36 28.34
C LYS A 330 -12.04 8.16 28.95
N LYS A 331 -13.11 8.08 28.13
CA LYS A 331 -14.45 7.78 28.60
C LYS A 331 -14.59 6.32 29.00
N GLU A 332 -14.08 5.40 28.18
CA GLU A 332 -14.09 3.96 28.45
C GLU A 332 -13.29 3.63 29.70
N LYS A 333 -12.08 4.20 29.85
CA LYS A 333 -11.28 4.01 31.07
C LYS A 333 -12.00 4.49 32.32
N LYS A 334 -12.67 5.66 32.30
CA LYS A 334 -13.49 6.15 33.42
C LYS A 334 -14.69 5.25 33.70
N GLN A 335 -15.24 4.61 32.69
CA GLN A 335 -16.38 3.70 32.86
C GLN A 335 -15.94 2.37 33.47
N ASN A 336 -14.81 1.83 33.01
CA ASN A 336 -14.19 0.62 33.56
C ASN A 336 -13.74 0.83 35.02
N ASP A 337 -13.12 1.97 35.34
CA ASP A 337 -12.76 2.31 36.72
C ASP A 337 -13.99 2.40 37.66
N LYS A 338 -15.12 2.91 37.17
CA LYS A 338 -16.38 2.94 37.92
C LYS A 338 -16.95 1.53 38.14
N ILE A 339 -16.86 0.66 37.14
CA ILE A 339 -17.31 -0.74 37.22
C ILE A 339 -16.46 -1.50 38.25
N GLN A 340 -15.12 -1.37 38.15
CA GLN A 340 -14.21 -2.01 39.12
C GLN A 340 -14.42 -1.53 40.53
N LYS A 341 -14.66 -0.22 40.75
CA LYS A 341 -14.99 0.33 42.09
C LYS A 341 -16.31 -0.20 42.63
N LYS A 342 -17.33 -0.39 41.77
CA LYS A 342 -18.60 -1.02 42.18
C LYS A 342 -18.42 -2.49 42.56
N GLN A 343 -17.65 -3.25 41.75
CA GLN A 343 -17.36 -4.65 42.03
C GLN A 343 -16.57 -4.85 43.32
N LYS A 344 -15.59 -3.98 43.62
CA LYS A 344 -14.85 -4.00 44.88
C LYS A 344 -15.75 -3.67 46.11
N LYS A 345 -16.74 -2.76 45.97
CA LYS A 345 -17.69 -2.46 47.03
C LYS A 345 -18.63 -3.64 47.30
N VAL A 346 -19.13 -4.30 46.26
CA VAL A 346 -19.99 -5.49 46.38
C VAL A 346 -19.21 -6.67 46.99
N LYS A 347 -17.96 -6.86 46.65
CA LYS A 347 -17.10 -7.90 47.25
C LYS A 347 -16.88 -7.65 48.75
N LYS A 348 -16.58 -6.40 49.15
CA LYS A 348 -16.42 -6.04 50.56
C LYS A 348 -17.71 -6.22 51.39
N GLN A 349 -18.88 -5.90 50.80
CA GLN A 349 -20.14 -6.14 51.47
C GLN A 349 -20.47 -7.63 51.65
N LYS A 350 -20.12 -8.48 50.64
CA LYS A 350 -20.31 -9.94 50.79
C LYS A 350 -19.39 -10.57 51.83
N THR A 351 -18.15 -10.08 51.95
CA THR A 351 -17.22 -10.56 52.97
C THR A 351 -17.65 -10.16 54.38
N ALA A 352 -18.14 -8.94 54.57
CA ALA A 352 -18.66 -8.47 55.87
C ALA A 352 -19.91 -9.24 56.35
N VAL A 353 -20.83 -9.57 55.41
CA VAL A 353 -22.01 -10.38 55.71
C VAL A 353 -21.66 -11.83 56.08
N GLN A 354 -20.57 -12.37 55.50
CA GLN A 354 -20.10 -13.74 55.77
C GLN A 354 -19.37 -13.84 57.12
N GLU A 355 -18.67 -12.79 57.55
CA GLU A 355 -18.04 -12.69 58.88
C GLU A 355 -19.06 -12.54 60.01
N ASP A 356 -20.17 -11.82 59.79
CA ASP A 356 -21.28 -11.72 60.77
C ASP A 356 -22.05 -13.03 60.94
N MET A 357 -22.11 -13.91 59.90
CA MET A 357 -22.81 -15.20 60.00
C MET A 357 -21.96 -16.34 60.61
N THR A 358 -20.68 -16.09 60.90
CA THR A 358 -19.78 -17.09 61.52
C THR A 358 -19.50 -16.80 63.02
N ASN A 359 -20.04 -15.71 63.56
CA ASN A 359 -19.88 -15.30 64.97
C ASN A 359 -21.14 -15.44 65.84
N ASP A 360 -22.22 -16.04 65.33
CA ASP A 360 -23.35 -16.55 66.06
C ASP A 360 -23.31 -18.10 66.09
#